data_1b1fd34821fa8ee09fce31e105a76b8c
#
_entry.id   1b1fd34821fa8ee09fce31e105a76b8c
#
_cell.length_a   1.000
_cell.length_b   1.000
_cell.length_c   1.000
_cell.angle_alpha   90.00
_cell.angle_beta   90.00
_cell.angle_gamma   90.00
#
_symmetry.space_group_name_H-M   'P 1'
#
loop_
_entity.id
_entity.type
_entity.pdbx_description
1 polymer ?
#
loop_
_entity_poly.entity_id
_entity_poly.type
_entity_poly.pdbx_seq_one_letter_code
_entity_poly.pdbx_strand_id
1 'polypeptide(L)'
;MLKHEQKNVWKMIGMRIRRERIKRNWSQSGLCYGICAVSYLSKIEQGKMEVSEEILKLLLERLELPWIDDKETKDLESFVEAQYEFLFTHPIQEFLKQKEIFQEKKEKLYSSSLIADACILEAVYESRKDEIEEGLER
;
A
#
# COMPACT_ATOMS: atom_id res chain seq x y z
N MET A 1 -8.13 -6.66 -19.46
CA MET A 1 -8.39 -5.77 -18.32
C MET A 1 -7.60 -6.15 -17.08
N LEU A 2 -7.71 -7.38 -16.62
CA LEU A 2 -6.98 -7.84 -15.43
C LEU A 2 -5.45 -7.70 -15.57
N LYS A 3 -4.88 -7.98 -16.74
CA LYS A 3 -3.43 -7.89 -16.98
C LYS A 3 -2.89 -6.46 -16.87
N HIS A 4 -3.70 -5.46 -17.23
CA HIS A 4 -3.28 -4.07 -17.20
C HIS A 4 -3.28 -3.53 -15.77
N GLU A 5 -4.30 -3.87 -14.99
CA GLU A 5 -4.40 -3.53 -13.58
C GLU A 5 -3.32 -4.21 -12.76
N GLN A 6 -3.01 -5.47 -13.05
CA GLN A 6 -1.94 -6.21 -12.39
C GLN A 6 -0.56 -5.58 -12.65
N LYS A 7 -0.29 -5.12 -13.87
CA LYS A 7 0.97 -4.43 -14.18
C LYS A 7 1.14 -3.17 -13.35
N ASN A 8 0.07 -2.39 -13.17
CA ASN A 8 0.12 -1.19 -12.36
C ASN A 8 0.35 -1.50 -10.88
N VAL A 9 -0.25 -2.56 -10.38
CA VAL A 9 -0.05 -3.03 -9.00
C VAL A 9 1.41 -3.42 -8.78
N TRP A 10 2.00 -4.23 -9.68
CA TRP A 10 3.40 -4.65 -9.58
C TRP A 10 4.35 -3.46 -9.65
N LYS A 11 4.04 -2.48 -10.50
CA LYS A 11 4.83 -1.25 -10.59
C LYS A 11 4.80 -0.48 -9.27
N MET A 12 3.63 -0.35 -8.65
CA MET A 12 3.49 0.36 -7.38
C MET A 12 4.17 -0.38 -6.23
N ILE A 13 4.05 -1.70 -6.18
CA ILE A 13 4.73 -2.52 -5.18
C ILE A 13 6.24 -2.40 -5.32
N GLY A 14 6.75 -2.44 -6.55
CA GLY A 14 8.18 -2.27 -6.84
C GLY A 14 8.69 -0.91 -6.40
N MET A 15 7.94 0.14 -6.68
CA MET A 15 8.27 1.50 -6.25
C MET A 15 8.30 1.61 -4.72
N ARG A 16 7.37 0.96 -4.04
CA ARG A 16 7.34 0.93 -2.58
C ARG A 16 8.56 0.22 -2.01
N ILE A 17 8.92 -0.93 -2.57
CA ILE A 17 10.10 -1.68 -2.15
C ILE A 17 11.35 -0.81 -2.28
N ARG A 18 11.49 -0.15 -3.42
CA ARG A 18 12.62 0.77 -3.67
C ARG A 18 12.66 1.91 -2.66
N ARG A 19 11.53 2.57 -2.43
CA ARG A 19 11.41 3.68 -1.49
C ARG A 19 11.79 3.25 -0.07
N GLU A 20 11.27 2.12 0.38
CA GLU A 20 11.55 1.59 1.71
C GLU A 20 13.02 1.18 1.87
N ARG A 21 13.61 0.63 0.81
CA ARG A 21 15.03 0.31 0.78
C ARG A 21 15.89 1.57 0.90
N ILE A 22 15.61 2.57 0.09
CA ILE A 22 16.36 3.85 0.07
C ILE A 22 16.21 4.57 1.41
N LYS A 23 15.03 4.55 1.99
CA LYS A 23 14.73 5.15 3.29
C LYS A 23 15.61 4.55 4.40
N ARG A 24 15.99 3.28 4.27
CA ARG A 24 16.86 2.57 5.21
C ARG A 24 18.33 2.67 4.85
N ASN A 25 18.67 3.38 3.79
CA ASN A 25 20.02 3.49 3.24
C ASN A 25 20.63 2.13 2.88
N TRP A 26 19.80 1.21 2.41
CA TRP A 26 20.25 -0.12 1.98
C TRP A 26 20.54 -0.15 0.49
N SER A 27 21.59 -0.88 0.10
CA SER A 27 21.86 -1.17 -1.30
C SER A 27 20.89 -2.25 -1.82
N GLN A 28 20.77 -2.36 -3.14
CA GLN A 28 20.01 -3.44 -3.73
C GLN A 28 20.57 -4.81 -3.30
N SER A 29 21.89 -4.97 -3.34
CA SER A 29 22.53 -6.22 -2.90
C SER A 29 22.28 -6.52 -1.42
N GLY A 30 22.23 -5.50 -0.58
CA GLY A 30 21.92 -5.66 0.83
C GLY A 30 20.50 -6.17 1.07
N LEU A 31 19.53 -5.64 0.31
CA LEU A 31 18.15 -6.08 0.45
C LEU A 31 17.95 -7.51 -0.09
N CYS A 32 18.50 -7.82 -1.24
CA CYS A 32 18.22 -9.10 -1.91
C CYS A 32 19.18 -10.23 -1.54
N TYR A 33 20.16 -9.99 -0.69
CA TYR A 33 21.13 -11.01 -0.30
C TYR A 33 20.45 -12.26 0.26
N GLY A 34 20.74 -13.40 -0.39
CA GLY A 34 20.13 -14.66 0.01
C GLY A 34 18.68 -14.86 -0.46
N ILE A 35 18.10 -13.87 -1.15
CA ILE A 35 16.72 -13.94 -1.65
C ILE A 35 16.69 -14.07 -3.17
N CYS A 36 17.35 -13.15 -3.88
CA CYS A 36 17.37 -13.14 -5.33
C CYS A 36 18.59 -12.36 -5.85
N ALA A 37 18.82 -12.43 -7.16
CA ALA A 37 19.89 -11.67 -7.80
C ALA A 37 19.58 -10.17 -7.81
N VAL A 38 20.62 -9.34 -7.80
CA VAL A 38 20.49 -7.87 -7.87
C VAL A 38 19.74 -7.45 -9.12
N SER A 39 20.02 -8.10 -10.28
CA SER A 39 19.33 -7.81 -11.53
C SER A 39 17.82 -8.08 -11.45
N TYR A 40 17.44 -9.12 -10.71
CA TYR A 40 16.03 -9.44 -10.46
C TYR A 40 15.37 -8.35 -9.60
N LEU A 41 16.00 -7.97 -8.51
CA LEU A 41 15.49 -6.89 -7.65
C LEU A 41 15.38 -5.56 -8.43
N SER A 42 16.36 -5.26 -9.27
CA SER A 42 16.30 -4.05 -10.09
C SER A 42 15.07 -4.02 -10.99
N LYS A 43 14.73 -5.14 -11.60
CA LYS A 43 13.51 -5.27 -12.43
C LYS A 43 12.24 -5.13 -11.60
N ILE A 44 12.24 -5.70 -10.39
CA ILE A 44 11.10 -5.55 -9.45
C ILE A 44 10.88 -4.06 -9.14
N GLU A 45 11.94 -3.36 -8.76
CA GLU A 45 11.85 -1.95 -8.38
C GLU A 45 11.44 -1.05 -9.54
N GLN A 46 11.72 -1.45 -10.77
CA GLN A 46 11.29 -0.73 -11.98
C GLN A 46 9.89 -1.12 -12.44
N GLY A 47 9.26 -2.10 -11.78
CA GLY A 47 7.94 -2.57 -12.16
C GLY A 47 7.89 -3.30 -13.49
N LYS A 48 9.02 -3.84 -13.94
CA LYS A 48 9.15 -4.49 -15.25
C LYS A 48 8.76 -5.95 -15.26
N MET A 49 8.47 -6.52 -14.10
CA MET A 49 8.13 -7.94 -14.02
C MET A 49 7.19 -8.23 -12.86
N GLU A 50 6.46 -9.31 -13.02
CA GLU A 50 5.65 -9.86 -11.97
C GLU A 50 6.55 -10.60 -10.99
N VAL A 51 6.38 -10.35 -9.70
CA VAL A 51 7.21 -10.95 -8.66
C VAL A 51 6.56 -12.22 -8.16
N SER A 52 7.33 -13.29 -7.97
CA SER A 52 6.81 -14.49 -7.33
C SER A 52 6.41 -14.17 -5.89
N GLU A 53 5.34 -14.80 -5.42
CA GLU A 53 4.82 -14.61 -4.07
C GLU A 53 5.89 -14.87 -3.01
N GLU A 54 6.68 -15.93 -3.20
CA GLU A 54 7.74 -16.31 -2.27
C GLU A 54 8.82 -15.22 -2.13
N ILE A 55 9.29 -14.69 -3.26
CA ILE A 55 10.31 -13.65 -3.26
C ILE A 55 9.76 -12.36 -2.66
N LEU A 56 8.54 -11.99 -3.04
CA LEU A 56 7.90 -10.78 -2.50
C LEU A 56 7.77 -10.88 -0.98
N LYS A 57 7.31 -12.02 -0.49
CA LYS A 57 7.18 -12.26 0.96
C LYS A 57 8.51 -12.10 1.69
N LEU A 58 9.59 -12.65 1.14
CA LEU A 58 10.92 -12.56 1.74
C LEU A 58 11.44 -11.12 1.74
N LEU A 59 11.21 -10.38 0.66
CA LEU A 59 11.62 -8.98 0.57
C LEU A 59 10.86 -8.10 1.57
N LEU A 60 9.55 -8.29 1.66
CA LEU A 60 8.72 -7.54 2.61
C LEU A 60 9.11 -7.86 4.05
N GLU A 61 9.37 -9.13 4.34
CA GLU A 61 9.78 -9.57 5.66
C GLU A 61 11.11 -8.93 6.08
N ARG A 62 12.08 -8.87 5.17
CA ARG A 62 13.37 -8.22 5.43
C ARG A 62 13.22 -6.71 5.66
N LEU A 63 12.28 -6.08 4.98
CA LEU A 63 11.94 -4.67 5.17
C LEU A 63 11.05 -4.42 6.40
N GLU A 64 10.67 -5.48 7.11
CA GLU A 64 9.72 -5.44 8.23
C GLU A 64 8.37 -4.86 7.85
N LEU A 65 7.94 -5.14 6.62
CA LEU A 65 6.63 -4.75 6.12
C LEU A 65 5.67 -5.94 6.18
N PRO A 66 4.38 -5.70 6.40
CA PRO A 66 3.41 -6.78 6.51
C PRO A 66 3.25 -7.57 5.21
N TRP A 67 3.04 -8.87 5.34
CA TRP A 67 2.64 -9.75 4.25
C TRP A 67 1.13 -10.01 4.38
N ILE A 68 0.42 -9.93 3.26
CA ILE A 68 -1.04 -10.07 3.25
C ILE A 68 -1.41 -11.29 2.40
N ASP A 69 -2.07 -12.26 3.03
CA ASP A 69 -2.56 -13.45 2.32
C ASP A 69 -3.90 -13.18 1.62
N ASP A 70 -4.38 -14.16 0.86
CA ASP A 70 -5.63 -14.03 0.08
C ASP A 70 -6.85 -13.76 0.96
N LYS A 71 -6.91 -14.35 2.14
CA LYS A 71 -8.02 -14.15 3.07
C LYS A 71 -8.03 -12.73 3.61
N GLU A 72 -6.88 -12.25 4.05
CA GLU A 72 -6.74 -10.87 4.51
C GLU A 72 -7.04 -9.88 3.38
N THR A 73 -6.63 -10.22 2.16
CA THR A 73 -6.90 -9.36 0.99
C THR A 73 -8.40 -9.18 0.79
N LYS A 74 -9.19 -10.23 0.92
CA LYS A 74 -10.65 -10.15 0.79
C LYS A 74 -11.27 -9.26 1.89
N ASP A 75 -10.78 -9.39 3.11
CA ASP A 75 -11.22 -8.56 4.22
C ASP A 75 -10.89 -7.08 3.97
N LEU A 76 -9.70 -6.82 3.43
CA LEU A 76 -9.27 -5.47 3.07
C LEU A 76 -10.06 -4.91 1.89
N GLU A 77 -10.45 -5.74 0.92
CA GLU A 77 -11.31 -5.33 -0.19
C GLU A 77 -12.66 -4.81 0.32
N SER A 78 -13.26 -5.54 1.26
CA SER A 78 -14.51 -5.11 1.89
C SER A 78 -14.34 -3.81 2.66
N PHE A 79 -13.21 -3.66 3.34
CA PHE A 79 -12.88 -2.43 4.05
C PHE A 79 -12.74 -1.25 3.08
N VAL A 80 -12.05 -1.44 1.96
CA VAL A 80 -11.86 -0.40 0.94
C VAL A 80 -13.20 0.03 0.34
N GLU A 81 -14.07 -0.94 0.00
CA GLU A 81 -15.42 -0.64 -0.52
C GLU A 81 -16.21 0.21 0.47
N ALA A 82 -16.16 -0.15 1.75
CA ALA A 82 -16.84 0.58 2.81
C ALA A 82 -16.29 2.01 2.94
N GLN A 83 -14.97 2.18 2.78
CA GLN A 83 -14.35 3.51 2.81
C GLN A 83 -14.83 4.39 1.67
N TYR A 84 -14.90 3.87 0.45
CA TYR A 84 -15.38 4.63 -0.71
C TYR A 84 -16.85 5.03 -0.52
N GLU A 85 -17.67 4.11 -0.06
CA GLU A 85 -19.08 4.39 0.22
C GLU A 85 -19.21 5.47 1.29
N PHE A 86 -18.44 5.38 2.35
CA PHE A 86 -18.43 6.34 3.45
C PHE A 86 -18.10 7.75 2.98
N LEU A 87 -17.11 7.91 2.09
CA LEU A 87 -16.66 9.22 1.61
C LEU A 87 -17.77 10.02 0.94
N PHE A 88 -18.79 9.36 0.39
CA PHE A 88 -19.87 10.02 -0.32
C PHE A 88 -21.16 10.19 0.48
N THR A 89 -21.30 9.54 1.62
CA THR A 89 -22.59 9.42 2.29
C THR A 89 -22.64 9.92 3.74
N HIS A 90 -21.49 10.23 4.35
CA HIS A 90 -21.44 10.52 5.77
C HIS A 90 -20.99 11.93 6.12
N PRO A 91 -21.44 12.47 7.28
CA PRO A 91 -21.03 13.79 7.72
C PRO A 91 -19.55 13.87 8.10
N ILE A 92 -19.01 15.06 8.03
CA ILE A 92 -17.59 15.31 8.22
C ILE A 92 -17.06 14.92 9.61
N GLN A 93 -17.90 14.97 10.62
CA GLN A 93 -17.50 14.59 11.99
C GLN A 93 -17.06 13.12 12.10
N GLU A 94 -17.58 12.26 11.23
CA GLU A 94 -17.20 10.85 11.24
C GLU A 94 -15.91 10.58 10.47
N PHE A 95 -15.47 11.53 9.66
CA PHE A 95 -14.22 11.40 8.89
C PHE A 95 -13.02 11.18 9.78
N LEU A 96 -12.95 11.87 10.91
CA LEU A 96 -11.81 11.73 11.83
C LEU A 96 -11.68 10.30 12.33
N LYS A 97 -12.81 9.71 12.73
CA LYS A 97 -12.85 8.33 13.20
C LYS A 97 -12.43 7.36 12.10
N GLN A 98 -12.96 7.55 10.89
CA GLN A 98 -12.64 6.69 9.75
C GLN A 98 -11.18 6.88 9.31
N LYS A 99 -10.64 8.09 9.40
CA LYS A 99 -9.23 8.36 9.14
C LYS A 99 -8.34 7.56 10.08
N GLU A 100 -8.67 7.51 11.37
CA GLU A 100 -7.91 6.73 12.35
C GLU A 100 -7.95 5.23 12.02
N ILE A 101 -9.11 4.70 11.65
CA ILE A 101 -9.26 3.30 11.25
C ILE A 101 -8.44 3.01 10.00
N PHE A 102 -8.48 3.92 9.03
CA PHE A 102 -7.67 3.81 7.81
C PHE A 102 -6.17 3.79 8.13
N GLN A 103 -5.72 4.66 9.02
CA GLN A 103 -4.31 4.72 9.42
C GLN A 103 -3.83 3.41 10.04
N GLU A 104 -4.67 2.72 10.80
CA GLU A 104 -4.35 1.42 11.37
C GLU A 104 -4.17 0.33 10.30
N LYS A 105 -4.94 0.39 9.21
CA LYS A 105 -4.91 -0.61 8.14
C LYS A 105 -4.01 -0.24 6.97
N LYS A 106 -3.51 0.98 6.95
CA LYS A 106 -2.75 1.55 5.83
C LYS A 106 -1.55 0.70 5.41
N GLU A 107 -0.73 0.27 6.37
CA GLU A 107 0.48 -0.50 6.07
C GLU A 107 0.15 -1.85 5.40
N LYS A 108 -0.92 -2.50 5.82
CA LYS A 108 -1.38 -3.74 5.19
C LYS A 108 -1.89 -3.50 3.78
N LEU A 109 -2.63 -2.41 3.57
CA LEU A 109 -3.12 -2.04 2.23
C LEU A 109 -1.95 -1.77 1.28
N TYR A 110 -0.90 -1.10 1.74
CA TYR A 110 0.28 -0.82 0.93
C TYR A 110 1.06 -2.09 0.57
N SER A 111 0.92 -3.16 1.34
CA SER A 111 1.57 -4.45 1.07
C SER A 111 0.70 -5.40 0.23
N SER A 112 -0.47 -4.96 -0.19
CA SER A 112 -1.44 -5.79 -0.92
C SER A 112 -1.66 -5.28 -2.34
N SER A 113 -2.47 -6.00 -3.10
CA SER A 113 -2.91 -5.56 -4.43
C SER A 113 -3.79 -4.31 -4.37
N LEU A 114 -4.20 -3.88 -3.17
CA LEU A 114 -5.03 -2.69 -2.96
C LEU A 114 -4.19 -1.42 -2.74
N ILE A 115 -2.90 -1.47 -3.07
CA ILE A 115 -1.98 -0.33 -2.90
C ILE A 115 -2.46 0.94 -3.63
N ALA A 116 -3.06 0.79 -4.81
CA ALA A 116 -3.59 1.93 -5.56
C ALA A 116 -4.75 2.59 -4.81
N ASP A 117 -5.67 1.77 -4.29
CA ASP A 117 -6.79 2.26 -3.48
C ASP A 117 -6.30 2.93 -2.20
N ALA A 118 -5.28 2.38 -1.57
CA ALA A 118 -4.68 2.97 -0.38
C ALA A 118 -4.13 4.36 -0.66
N CYS A 119 -3.45 4.54 -1.79
CA CYS A 119 -2.93 5.86 -2.21
C CYS A 119 -4.04 6.87 -2.45
N ILE A 120 -5.13 6.44 -3.10
CA ILE A 120 -6.29 7.29 -3.36
C ILE A 120 -6.96 7.71 -2.05
N LEU A 121 -7.22 6.76 -1.18
CA LEU A 121 -7.86 7.04 0.12
C LEU A 121 -7.01 7.95 0.99
N GLU A 122 -5.70 7.71 1.03
CA GLU A 122 -4.78 8.57 1.78
C GLU A 122 -4.82 10.01 1.25
N ALA A 123 -4.79 10.16 -0.08
CA ALA A 123 -4.85 11.47 -0.72
C ALA A 123 -6.16 12.20 -0.39
N VAL A 124 -7.29 11.48 -0.38
CA VAL A 124 -8.59 12.05 -0.04
C VAL A 124 -8.62 12.53 1.40
N TYR A 125 -8.14 11.70 2.34
CA TYR A 125 -8.10 12.09 3.74
C TYR A 125 -7.17 13.30 3.97
N GLU A 126 -6.03 13.35 3.31
CA GLU A 126 -5.11 14.48 3.42
C GLU A 126 -5.68 15.75 2.81
N SER A 127 -6.36 15.64 1.66
CA SER A 127 -6.96 16.81 1.00
C SER A 127 -8.11 17.43 1.80
N ARG A 128 -8.75 16.67 2.67
CA ARG A 128 -9.86 17.12 3.49
C ARG A 128 -9.47 17.42 4.94
N LYS A 129 -8.18 17.43 5.23
CA LYS A 129 -7.64 17.65 6.56
C LYS A 129 -8.14 18.97 7.18
N ASP A 130 -8.09 20.04 6.42
CA ASP A 130 -8.52 21.37 6.89
C ASP A 130 -10.03 21.40 7.17
N GLU A 131 -10.82 20.78 6.33
CA GLU A 131 -12.27 20.66 6.53
C GLU A 131 -12.60 19.90 7.82
N ILE A 132 -11.84 18.83 8.08
CA ILE A 132 -12.01 18.01 9.29
C ILE A 132 -11.69 18.84 10.53
N GLU A 133 -10.58 19.56 10.51
CA GLU A 133 -10.17 20.43 11.62
C GLU A 133 -11.21 21.53 11.88
N GLU A 134 -11.70 22.21 10.84
CA GLU A 134 -12.76 23.20 10.94
C GLU A 134 -14.06 22.62 11.50
N GLY A 135 -14.40 21.39 11.07
CA GLY A 135 -15.58 20.69 11.57
C GLY A 135 -15.53 20.38 13.06
N LEU A 136 -14.34 20.18 13.61
CA LEU A 136 -14.15 19.90 15.03
C LEU A 136 -14.24 21.16 15.90
N GLU A 137 -13.93 22.34 15.35
CA GLU A 137 -14.02 23.61 16.06
C GLU A 137 -15.45 24.14 16.17
N ARG A 138 -16.36 23.60 15.40
CA ARG A 138 -17.77 23.95 15.41
C ARG A 138 -18.58 23.00 16.28
#